data_3d13c4ec05e920ca164b1669f4f90cf0
#
_entry.id   3d13c4ec05e920ca164b1669f4f90cf0
#
_cell.length_a   1.000
_cell.length_b   1.000
_cell.length_c   1.000
_cell.angle_alpha   90.00
_cell.angle_beta   90.00
_cell.angle_gamma   90.00
#
_symmetry.space_group_name_H-M   'P 1'
#
loop_
_entity.id
_entity.type
_entity.pdbx_description
1 polymer ?
#
loop_
_entity_poly.entity_id
_entity_poly.type
_entity_poly.pdbx_seq_one_letter_code
_entity_poly.pdbx_strand_id
1 'polypeptide(L)'
;NQKSFFFEVFLESSQRQKIIKKSKIFDDRLYVLFSVFFSLILIFSISIFSISVQPSNFSEYTKSNLSHSNLRRDVVDRNGELIARNINTYHAAIKPNLIKNKKNFIIKIKLNFPEISIPDLKQNLKNKKYFYIKKRLTEEERKKLWSLGEKGIIIEPFQSRVYPQGQLFSHVIGQIDEDNYGISGIEKYFDKKLKNR
;
A
#
# COMPACT_ATOMS: atom_id res chain seq x y z
N ASN A 1 -33.97 11.69 -81.08
CA ASN A 1 -32.90 12.28 -80.26
C ASN A 1 -33.36 12.85 -78.85
N GLN A 2 -34.61 13.29 -78.73
CA GLN A 2 -35.12 13.82 -77.42
C GLN A 2 -35.39 12.71 -76.37
N LYS A 3 -35.80 11.52 -76.77
CA LYS A 3 -36.07 10.40 -75.85
C LYS A 3 -34.81 9.81 -75.21
N SER A 4 -33.67 9.83 -75.89
CA SER A 4 -32.38 9.34 -75.33
C SER A 4 -31.85 10.31 -74.26
N PHE A 5 -31.97 11.59 -74.45
CA PHE A 5 -31.57 12.62 -73.52
C PHE A 5 -32.35 12.56 -72.20
N PHE A 6 -33.66 12.33 -72.25
CA PHE A 6 -34.51 12.20 -71.07
C PHE A 6 -34.14 10.93 -70.25
N PHE A 7 -33.78 9.86 -70.92
CA PHE A 7 -33.41 8.63 -70.27
C PHE A 7 -32.04 8.74 -69.57
N GLU A 8 -31.07 9.41 -70.18
CA GLU A 8 -29.78 9.69 -69.54
C GLU A 8 -29.91 10.56 -68.32
N VAL A 9 -30.71 11.64 -68.37
CA VAL A 9 -30.96 12.51 -67.20
C VAL A 9 -31.67 11.78 -66.08
N PHE A 10 -32.60 10.85 -66.44
CA PHE A 10 -33.29 10.02 -65.44
C PHE A 10 -32.33 9.02 -64.77
N LEU A 11 -31.44 8.40 -65.51
CA LEU A 11 -30.43 7.48 -64.95
C LEU A 11 -29.44 8.21 -64.07
N GLU A 12 -29.00 9.40 -64.46
CA GLU A 12 -28.08 10.21 -63.69
C GLU A 12 -28.70 10.65 -62.35
N SER A 13 -29.97 11.10 -62.41
CA SER A 13 -30.71 11.47 -61.18
C SER A 13 -30.92 10.27 -60.25
N SER A 14 -31.23 9.10 -60.79
CA SER A 14 -31.40 7.88 -60.04
C SER A 14 -30.07 7.41 -59.41
N GLN A 15 -28.96 7.55 -60.12
CA GLN A 15 -27.61 7.25 -59.57
C GLN A 15 -27.23 8.23 -58.45
N ARG A 16 -27.46 9.53 -58.64
CA ARG A 16 -27.23 10.55 -57.60
C ARG A 16 -28.04 10.29 -56.34
N GLN A 17 -29.31 9.92 -56.46
CA GLN A 17 -30.14 9.54 -55.31
C GLN A 17 -29.63 8.31 -54.58
N LYS A 18 -29.12 7.29 -55.29
CA LYS A 18 -28.50 6.10 -54.67
C LYS A 18 -27.23 6.45 -53.92
N ILE A 19 -26.40 7.34 -54.45
CA ILE A 19 -25.12 7.76 -53.78
C ILE A 19 -25.46 8.56 -52.54
N ILE A 20 -26.41 9.52 -52.60
CA ILE A 20 -26.83 10.32 -51.44
C ILE A 20 -27.46 9.43 -50.35
N LYS A 21 -28.29 8.44 -50.75
CA LYS A 21 -28.86 7.49 -49.78
C LYS A 21 -27.82 6.59 -49.13
N LYS A 22 -26.76 6.21 -49.86
CA LYS A 22 -25.65 5.38 -49.37
C LYS A 22 -24.73 6.20 -48.42
N SER A 23 -24.46 7.48 -48.73
CA SER A 23 -23.70 8.36 -47.83
C SER A 23 -24.48 8.62 -46.52
N LYS A 24 -25.77 8.87 -46.60
CA LYS A 24 -26.60 9.11 -45.42
C LYS A 24 -26.63 7.89 -44.47
N ILE A 25 -26.72 6.67 -45.01
CA ILE A 25 -26.66 5.43 -44.21
C ILE A 25 -25.29 5.26 -43.58
N PHE A 26 -24.23 5.71 -44.24
CA PHE A 26 -22.89 5.65 -43.73
C PHE A 26 -22.68 6.62 -42.58
N ASP A 27 -23.20 7.86 -42.73
CA ASP A 27 -23.15 8.90 -41.71
C ASP A 27 -23.96 8.48 -40.47
N ASP A 28 -25.14 7.90 -40.62
CA ASP A 28 -25.96 7.41 -39.53
C ASP A 28 -25.25 6.32 -38.72
N ARG A 29 -24.57 5.40 -39.41
CA ARG A 29 -23.75 4.35 -38.75
C ARG A 29 -22.54 4.94 -37.99
N LEU A 30 -21.93 5.96 -38.56
CA LEU A 30 -20.82 6.66 -37.96
C LEU A 30 -21.25 7.38 -36.68
N TYR A 31 -22.40 8.06 -36.68
CA TYR A 31 -22.98 8.69 -35.50
C TYR A 31 -23.29 7.69 -34.38
N VAL A 32 -23.84 6.52 -34.72
CA VAL A 32 -24.09 5.46 -33.74
C VAL A 32 -22.78 4.98 -33.11
N LEU A 33 -21.74 4.79 -33.91
CA LEU A 33 -20.43 4.36 -33.43
C LEU A 33 -19.78 5.40 -32.51
N PHE A 34 -19.84 6.68 -32.88
CA PHE A 34 -19.41 7.78 -32.01
C PHE A 34 -20.22 7.88 -30.72
N SER A 35 -21.53 7.69 -30.79
CA SER A 35 -22.40 7.70 -29.60
C SER A 35 -22.02 6.57 -28.62
N VAL A 36 -21.79 5.37 -29.11
CA VAL A 36 -21.34 4.24 -28.28
C VAL A 36 -19.98 4.52 -27.65
N PHE A 37 -19.05 5.05 -28.43
CA PHE A 37 -17.70 5.38 -27.93
C PHE A 37 -17.76 6.48 -26.86
N PHE A 38 -18.57 7.52 -27.09
CA PHE A 38 -18.74 8.61 -26.15
C PHE A 38 -19.43 8.15 -24.86
N SER A 39 -20.42 7.26 -24.95
CA SER A 39 -21.07 6.67 -23.77
C SER A 39 -20.10 5.85 -22.93
N LEU A 40 -19.21 5.09 -23.58
CA LEU A 40 -18.14 4.36 -22.88
C LEU A 40 -17.19 5.26 -22.12
N ILE A 41 -16.71 6.34 -22.76
CA ILE A 41 -15.86 7.34 -22.12
C ILE A 41 -16.58 7.95 -20.91
N LEU A 42 -17.85 8.26 -21.04
CA LEU A 42 -18.64 8.85 -19.96
C LEU A 42 -18.79 7.89 -18.77
N ILE A 43 -19.03 6.61 -19.02
CA ILE A 43 -19.08 5.56 -17.97
C ILE A 43 -17.75 5.45 -17.25
N PHE A 44 -16.63 5.40 -17.98
CA PHE A 44 -15.31 5.36 -17.38
C PHE A 44 -14.99 6.61 -16.58
N SER A 45 -15.36 7.78 -17.09
CA SER A 45 -15.17 9.06 -16.40
C SER A 45 -15.92 9.10 -15.06
N ILE A 46 -17.19 8.65 -15.06
CA ILE A 46 -17.98 8.56 -13.82
C ILE A 46 -17.36 7.55 -12.84
N SER A 47 -16.89 6.39 -13.34
CA SER A 47 -16.22 5.39 -12.52
C SER A 47 -14.95 5.93 -11.86
N ILE A 48 -14.12 6.63 -12.61
CA ILE A 48 -12.88 7.24 -12.09
C ILE A 48 -13.23 8.32 -11.07
N PHE A 49 -14.22 9.16 -11.37
CA PHE A 49 -14.68 10.19 -10.44
C PHE A 49 -15.22 9.59 -9.14
N SER A 50 -16.02 8.51 -9.21
CA SER A 50 -16.57 7.85 -8.03
C SER A 50 -15.47 7.24 -7.15
N ILE A 51 -14.42 6.66 -7.76
CA ILE A 51 -13.26 6.13 -7.04
C ILE A 51 -12.45 7.27 -6.41
N SER A 52 -12.32 8.40 -7.11
CA SER A 52 -11.58 9.57 -6.62
C SER A 52 -12.28 10.27 -5.44
N VAL A 53 -13.60 10.27 -5.43
CA VAL A 53 -14.40 10.89 -4.35
C VAL A 53 -14.59 9.94 -3.16
N GLN A 54 -14.47 8.62 -3.37
CA GLN A 54 -14.46 7.70 -2.24
C GLN A 54 -13.26 8.01 -1.34
N PRO A 55 -13.49 8.37 -0.06
CA PRO A 55 -12.39 8.50 0.89
C PRO A 55 -11.66 7.16 0.90
N SER A 56 -10.40 7.18 0.53
CA SER A 56 -9.59 5.96 0.50
C SER A 56 -9.58 5.37 1.91
N ASN A 57 -10.23 4.24 2.11
CA ASN A 57 -10.17 3.44 3.35
C ASN A 57 -8.73 3.01 3.67
N PHE A 58 -7.78 3.34 2.79
CA PHE A 58 -6.35 3.20 3.05
C PHE A 58 -5.90 4.00 4.29
N SER A 59 -6.56 5.13 4.57
CA SER A 59 -6.34 5.92 5.78
C SER A 59 -6.91 5.24 7.03
N GLU A 60 -7.96 4.42 6.93
CA GLU A 60 -8.51 3.68 8.06
C GLU A 60 -7.66 2.46 8.42
N TYR A 61 -7.12 1.74 7.43
CA TYR A 61 -6.18 0.64 7.71
C TYR A 61 -4.90 1.12 8.38
N THR A 62 -4.41 2.29 8.02
CA THR A 62 -3.26 2.91 8.71
C THR A 62 -3.66 3.57 10.02
N LYS A 63 -4.85 4.19 10.09
CA LYS A 63 -5.34 4.80 11.33
C LYS A 63 -5.80 3.78 12.37
N SER A 64 -6.44 2.67 11.98
CA SER A 64 -6.89 1.66 12.95
C SER A 64 -5.71 0.94 13.63
N ASN A 65 -4.58 0.78 12.95
CA ASN A 65 -3.38 0.18 13.53
C ASN A 65 -2.46 1.19 14.24
N LEU A 66 -2.54 2.48 13.90
CA LEU A 66 -1.76 3.54 14.55
C LEU A 66 -2.54 4.25 15.67
N SER A 67 -3.88 4.24 15.64
CA SER A 67 -4.69 4.98 16.61
C SER A 67 -4.84 4.30 17.96
N HIS A 68 -4.43 3.05 18.10
CA HIS A 68 -4.47 2.31 19.37
C HIS A 68 -3.08 2.06 19.97
N SER A 69 -2.02 2.53 19.33
CA SER A 69 -0.74 2.59 20.02
C SER A 69 -0.83 3.74 21.03
N ASN A 70 -0.88 3.38 22.30
CA ASN A 70 -0.74 4.31 23.41
C ASN A 70 0.55 5.09 23.23
N LEU A 71 0.49 6.24 22.55
CA LEU A 71 1.62 7.14 22.33
C LEU A 71 2.12 7.56 23.70
N ARG A 72 3.21 6.91 24.12
CA ARG A 72 3.86 7.26 25.37
C ARG A 72 4.58 8.59 25.20
N ARG A 73 4.38 9.53 26.12
CA ARG A 73 4.99 10.87 26.06
C ARG A 73 6.50 10.80 26.15
N ASP A 74 7.15 11.78 25.55
CA ASP A 74 8.60 11.96 25.69
C ASP A 74 8.97 12.25 27.14
N VAL A 75 10.15 11.78 27.56
CA VAL A 75 10.79 12.16 28.81
C VAL A 75 11.98 13.01 28.43
N VAL A 76 12.01 14.21 29.00
CA VAL A 76 13.07 15.19 28.78
C VAL A 76 13.68 15.60 30.14
N ASP A 77 14.90 16.07 30.12
CA ASP A 77 15.52 16.68 31.29
C ASP A 77 15.03 18.12 31.52
N ARG A 78 15.56 18.80 32.55
CA ARG A 78 15.23 20.19 32.87
C ARG A 78 15.65 21.19 31.78
N ASN A 79 16.58 20.82 30.91
CA ASN A 79 17.08 21.65 29.80
C ASN A 79 16.32 21.38 28.50
N GLY A 80 15.38 20.42 28.51
CA GLY A 80 14.64 20.00 27.33
C GLY A 80 15.36 18.92 26.51
N GLU A 81 16.49 18.40 26.99
CA GLU A 81 17.21 17.31 26.33
C GLU A 81 16.41 16.00 26.37
N LEU A 82 16.38 15.31 25.27
CA LEU A 82 15.58 14.11 25.11
C LEU A 82 16.22 12.90 25.80
N ILE A 83 15.51 12.31 26.76
CA ILE A 83 15.96 11.12 27.50
C ILE A 83 15.25 9.86 27.02
N ALA A 84 13.95 9.94 26.73
CA ALA A 84 13.20 8.81 26.16
C ALA A 84 12.12 9.29 25.20
N ARG A 85 12.02 8.63 24.03
CA ARG A 85 11.05 8.94 22.98
C ARG A 85 10.51 7.69 22.32
N ASN A 86 9.25 7.73 21.90
CA ASN A 86 8.69 6.72 21.02
C ASN A 86 8.99 7.06 19.55
N ILE A 87 9.53 6.10 18.83
CA ILE A 87 9.72 6.17 17.38
C ILE A 87 8.89 5.11 16.67
N ASN A 88 8.43 5.43 15.50
CA ASN A 88 7.78 4.46 14.63
C ASN A 88 8.82 3.57 13.99
N THR A 89 8.68 2.27 14.20
CA THR A 89 9.49 1.22 13.59
C THR A 89 8.58 0.23 12.89
N TYR A 90 9.14 -0.82 12.35
CA TYR A 90 8.37 -1.86 11.67
C TYR A 90 8.85 -3.23 12.11
N HIS A 91 7.94 -4.18 12.12
CA HIS A 91 8.25 -5.59 12.27
C HIS A 91 8.03 -6.28 10.93
N ALA A 92 8.98 -7.14 10.53
CA ALA A 92 8.79 -8.00 9.37
C ALA A 92 8.31 -9.37 9.80
N ALA A 93 7.14 -9.72 9.32
CA ALA A 93 6.53 -11.02 9.53
C ALA A 93 6.38 -11.76 8.21
N ILE A 94 6.29 -13.08 8.29
CA ILE A 94 6.15 -13.95 7.13
C ILE A 94 4.90 -14.80 7.26
N LYS A 95 4.11 -14.84 6.17
CA LYS A 95 3.07 -15.84 5.92
C LYS A 95 3.56 -16.89 4.93
N PRO A 96 4.03 -18.06 5.38
CA PRO A 96 4.65 -19.06 4.52
C PRO A 96 3.76 -19.60 3.41
N ASN A 97 2.44 -19.55 3.61
CA ASN A 97 1.45 -20.01 2.63
C ASN A 97 1.39 -19.14 1.36
N LEU A 98 1.82 -17.87 1.45
CA LEU A 98 1.82 -16.94 0.33
C LEU A 98 3.14 -16.96 -0.47
N ILE A 99 4.15 -17.67 0.00
CA ILE A 99 5.46 -17.78 -0.67
C ILE A 99 5.43 -18.93 -1.66
N LYS A 100 5.50 -18.61 -2.95
CA LYS A 100 5.46 -19.62 -4.03
C LYS A 100 6.74 -20.46 -4.08
N ASN A 101 7.91 -19.81 -4.02
CA ASN A 101 9.21 -20.49 -4.11
C ASN A 101 10.05 -20.27 -2.86
N LYS A 102 9.91 -21.19 -1.89
CA LYS A 102 10.61 -21.12 -0.60
C LYS A 102 12.14 -21.16 -0.72
N LYS A 103 12.68 -21.89 -1.73
CA LYS A 103 14.13 -21.97 -1.93
C LYS A 103 14.70 -20.60 -2.35
N ASN A 104 14.12 -19.98 -3.37
CA ASN A 104 14.54 -18.65 -3.83
C ASN A 104 14.33 -17.59 -2.75
N PHE A 105 13.25 -17.68 -1.99
CA PHE A 105 13.00 -16.80 -0.87
C PHE A 105 14.11 -16.84 0.19
N ILE A 106 14.53 -18.04 0.59
CA ILE A 106 15.63 -18.21 1.55
C ILE A 106 16.94 -17.60 1.04
N ILE A 107 17.24 -17.78 -0.26
CA ILE A 107 18.43 -17.20 -0.87
C ILE A 107 18.37 -15.67 -0.84
N LYS A 108 17.25 -15.10 -1.27
CA LYS A 108 17.02 -13.64 -1.27
C LYS A 108 17.14 -13.04 0.13
N ILE A 109 16.55 -13.69 1.14
CA ILE A 109 16.67 -13.25 2.54
C ILE A 109 18.11 -13.29 3.00
N LYS A 110 18.83 -14.38 2.73
CA LYS A 110 20.22 -14.52 3.18
C LYS A 110 21.17 -13.49 2.56
N LEU A 111 20.93 -13.14 1.30
CA LEU A 111 21.71 -12.11 0.61
C LEU A 111 21.50 -10.71 1.20
N ASN A 112 20.28 -10.38 1.61
CA ASN A 112 19.94 -9.05 2.14
C ASN A 112 20.08 -8.95 3.66
N PHE A 113 19.98 -10.08 4.37
CA PHE A 113 20.01 -10.19 5.83
C PHE A 113 20.89 -11.38 6.25
N PRO A 114 22.20 -11.21 6.16
CA PRO A 114 23.16 -12.29 6.46
C PRO A 114 23.11 -12.74 7.92
N GLU A 115 22.59 -11.92 8.83
CA GLU A 115 22.42 -12.25 10.25
C GLU A 115 21.31 -13.27 10.53
N ILE A 116 20.38 -13.49 9.60
CA ILE A 116 19.26 -14.40 9.81
C ILE A 116 19.72 -15.85 9.70
N SER A 117 19.38 -16.65 10.71
CA SER A 117 19.66 -18.09 10.76
C SER A 117 18.87 -18.85 9.69
N ILE A 118 19.58 -19.49 8.76
CA ILE A 118 18.95 -20.31 7.71
C ILE A 118 18.20 -21.54 8.28
N PRO A 119 18.74 -22.28 9.25
CA PRO A 119 18.05 -23.42 9.86
C PRO A 119 16.67 -23.02 10.43
N ASP A 120 16.64 -21.95 11.23
CA ASP A 120 15.42 -21.46 11.86
C ASP A 120 14.40 -20.98 10.82
N LEU A 121 14.86 -20.25 9.81
CA LEU A 121 14.04 -19.82 8.70
C LEU A 121 13.41 -20.99 7.94
N LYS A 122 14.19 -22.04 7.67
CA LYS A 122 13.69 -23.27 7.01
C LYS A 122 12.66 -23.99 7.87
N GLN A 123 12.90 -24.10 9.16
CA GLN A 123 11.99 -24.75 10.11
C GLN A 123 10.66 -23.99 10.19
N ASN A 124 10.71 -22.67 10.35
CA ASN A 124 9.52 -21.83 10.44
C ASN A 124 8.71 -21.84 9.13
N LEU A 125 9.38 -21.85 7.98
CA LEU A 125 8.72 -21.98 6.67
C LEU A 125 8.05 -23.36 6.48
N LYS A 126 8.55 -24.43 7.11
CA LYS A 126 7.91 -25.76 7.09
C LYS A 126 6.65 -25.78 7.95
N ASN A 127 6.68 -25.14 9.11
CA ASN A 127 5.56 -25.11 10.07
C ASN A 127 4.32 -24.37 9.54
N LYS A 128 4.43 -23.66 8.41
CA LYS A 128 3.36 -22.90 7.76
C LYS A 128 2.61 -21.89 8.66
N LYS A 129 3.11 -21.63 9.86
CA LYS A 129 2.56 -20.64 10.79
C LYS A 129 3.16 -19.26 10.50
N TYR A 130 2.38 -18.24 10.83
CA TYR A 130 2.86 -16.85 10.84
C TYR A 130 4.00 -16.69 11.83
N PHE A 131 5.10 -16.03 11.44
CA PHE A 131 6.24 -15.77 12.33
C PHE A 131 6.95 -14.47 11.95
N TYR A 132 7.57 -13.85 12.93
CA TYR A 132 8.42 -12.68 12.72
C TYR A 132 9.84 -13.12 12.29
N ILE A 133 10.33 -12.52 11.20
CA ILE A 133 11.69 -12.75 10.71
C ILE A 133 12.66 -11.75 11.33
N LYS A 134 12.23 -10.51 11.51
CA LYS A 134 12.98 -9.44 12.16
C LYS A 134 12.05 -8.44 12.80
N LYS A 135 12.36 -8.06 14.05
CA LYS A 135 11.67 -7.00 14.78
C LYS A 135 12.47 -5.69 14.70
N ARG A 136 11.79 -4.55 14.82
CA ARG A 136 12.40 -3.20 14.85
C ARG A 136 13.30 -2.91 13.65
N LEU A 137 12.73 -3.02 12.44
CA LEU A 137 13.45 -2.71 11.22
C LEU A 137 13.77 -1.22 11.13
N THR A 138 14.95 -0.94 10.60
CA THR A 138 15.29 0.40 10.10
C THR A 138 14.55 0.68 8.79
N GLU A 139 14.49 1.95 8.38
CA GLU A 139 13.88 2.33 7.09
C GLU A 139 14.61 1.70 5.89
N GLU A 140 15.94 1.54 5.98
CA GLU A 140 16.72 0.87 4.94
C GLU A 140 16.38 -0.61 4.84
N GLU A 141 16.27 -1.29 5.97
CA GLU A 141 15.88 -2.69 6.01
C GLU A 141 14.46 -2.91 5.52
N ARG A 142 13.54 -2.01 5.87
CA ARG A 142 12.18 -2.01 5.36
C ARG A 142 12.15 -1.90 3.84
N LYS A 143 12.91 -0.94 3.27
CA LYS A 143 13.04 -0.79 1.82
C LYS A 143 13.64 -2.02 1.15
N LYS A 144 14.68 -2.63 1.73
CA LYS A 144 15.28 -3.89 1.25
C LYS A 144 14.27 -5.02 1.23
N LEU A 145 13.50 -5.22 2.30
CA LEU A 145 12.46 -6.25 2.33
C LEU A 145 11.34 -5.99 1.33
N TRP A 146 10.92 -4.73 1.20
CA TRP A 146 9.89 -4.35 0.23
C TRP A 146 10.34 -4.63 -1.22
N SER A 147 11.61 -4.35 -1.54
CA SER A 147 12.18 -4.58 -2.87
C SER A 147 12.24 -6.06 -3.28
N LEU A 148 12.16 -7.00 -2.32
CA LEU A 148 12.10 -8.42 -2.64
C LEU A 148 10.82 -8.83 -3.39
N GLY A 149 9.75 -8.04 -3.29
CA GLY A 149 8.50 -8.24 -4.00
C GLY A 149 7.75 -9.53 -3.66
N GLU A 150 8.00 -10.11 -2.49
CA GLU A 150 7.40 -11.38 -2.08
C GLU A 150 6.08 -11.15 -1.32
N LYS A 151 4.98 -11.67 -1.83
CA LYS A 151 3.63 -11.50 -1.24
C LYS A 151 3.50 -12.05 0.18
N GLY A 152 4.39 -12.95 0.57
CA GLY A 152 4.40 -13.54 1.91
C GLY A 152 5.06 -12.69 2.99
N ILE A 153 5.69 -11.57 2.63
CA ILE A 153 6.28 -10.62 3.59
C ILE A 153 5.22 -9.62 3.99
N ILE A 154 5.00 -9.47 5.28
CA ILE A 154 4.10 -8.48 5.87
C ILE A 154 4.93 -7.56 6.74
N ILE A 155 4.80 -6.26 6.50
CA ILE A 155 5.48 -5.24 7.29
C ILE A 155 4.43 -4.59 8.18
N GLU A 156 4.57 -4.77 9.48
CA GLU A 156 3.65 -4.26 10.48
C GLU A 156 4.25 -3.04 11.18
N PRO A 157 3.51 -1.94 11.26
CA PRO A 157 3.97 -0.77 12.03
C PRO A 157 4.04 -1.14 13.51
N PHE A 158 5.10 -0.71 14.16
CA PHE A 158 5.34 -0.92 15.59
C PHE A 158 5.95 0.34 16.20
N GLN A 159 5.62 0.63 17.46
CA GLN A 159 6.24 1.73 18.19
C GLN A 159 7.30 1.18 19.13
N SER A 160 8.51 1.70 18.99
CA SER A 160 9.63 1.37 19.86
C SER A 160 10.02 2.54 20.71
N ARG A 161 10.26 2.29 22.00
CA ARG A 161 10.83 3.28 22.92
C ARG A 161 12.33 3.32 22.72
N VAL A 162 12.86 4.51 22.50
CA VAL A 162 14.30 4.74 22.32
C VAL A 162 14.81 5.65 23.44
N TYR A 163 15.98 5.32 23.93
CA TYR A 163 16.71 6.05 24.95
C TYR A 163 18.00 6.59 24.32
N PRO A 164 18.02 7.86 23.83
CA PRO A 164 19.16 8.40 23.08
C PRO A 164 20.45 8.39 23.86
N GLN A 165 20.38 8.57 25.18
CA GLN A 165 21.51 8.60 26.11
C GLN A 165 22.00 7.19 26.50
N GLY A 166 21.44 6.13 25.90
CA GLY A 166 21.83 4.74 26.13
C GLY A 166 21.75 4.34 27.60
N GLN A 167 22.86 3.85 28.15
CA GLN A 167 22.93 3.32 29.51
C GLN A 167 23.03 4.39 30.61
N LEU A 168 23.33 5.63 30.26
CA LEU A 168 23.60 6.70 31.22
C LEU A 168 22.50 6.90 32.28
N PHE A 169 21.23 6.81 31.84
CA PHE A 169 20.07 7.00 32.70
C PHE A 169 19.26 5.72 32.95
N SER A 170 19.78 4.57 32.58
CA SER A 170 19.03 3.29 32.60
C SER A 170 18.49 2.93 33.98
N HIS A 171 19.27 3.21 35.06
CA HIS A 171 18.86 2.92 36.42
C HIS A 171 17.76 3.85 36.94
N VAL A 172 17.71 5.11 36.45
CA VAL A 172 16.73 6.10 36.84
C VAL A 172 15.48 6.01 36.01
N ILE A 173 15.65 5.99 34.69
CA ILE A 173 14.53 5.93 33.70
C ILE A 173 13.84 4.58 33.76
N GLY A 174 14.59 3.50 33.85
CA GLY A 174 14.08 2.14 33.81
C GLY A 174 13.79 1.67 32.40
N GLN A 175 12.88 0.71 32.29
CA GLN A 175 12.55 0.03 31.04
C GLN A 175 11.04 -0.13 30.89
N ILE A 176 10.63 -0.36 29.63
CA ILE A 176 9.27 -0.77 29.26
C ILE A 176 9.29 -2.20 28.71
N ASP A 177 8.14 -2.87 28.75
CA ASP A 177 7.93 -4.16 28.11
C ASP A 177 7.59 -4.03 26.61
N GLU A 178 7.32 -5.16 25.94
CA GLU A 178 6.92 -5.20 24.55
C GLU A 178 5.55 -4.53 24.30
N ASP A 179 4.69 -4.44 25.32
CA ASP A 179 3.37 -3.83 25.28
C ASP A 179 3.36 -2.36 25.71
N ASN A 180 4.54 -1.74 25.82
CA ASN A 180 4.75 -0.35 26.27
C ASN A 180 4.33 -0.07 27.73
N TYR A 181 4.34 -1.07 28.64
CA TYR A 181 4.16 -0.86 30.07
C TYR A 181 5.50 -0.62 30.75
N GLY A 182 5.53 0.35 31.66
CA GLY A 182 6.73 0.60 32.45
C GLY A 182 7.01 -0.52 33.44
N ILE A 183 8.18 -1.15 33.33
CA ILE A 183 8.60 -2.26 34.22
C ILE A 183 9.35 -1.72 35.44
N SER A 184 10.16 -0.69 35.25
CA SER A 184 11.06 -0.15 36.29
C SER A 184 11.22 1.38 36.16
N GLY A 185 11.80 1.99 37.18
CA GLY A 185 12.21 3.39 37.20
C GLY A 185 11.08 4.41 36.98
N ILE A 186 11.43 5.53 36.38
CA ILE A 186 10.50 6.62 36.01
C ILE A 186 9.41 6.11 35.07
N GLU A 187 9.75 5.22 34.12
CA GLU A 187 8.81 4.63 33.20
C GLU A 187 7.68 3.89 33.92
N LYS A 188 7.98 3.16 35.00
CA LYS A 188 6.98 2.49 35.84
C LYS A 188 6.20 3.47 36.71
N TYR A 189 6.91 4.37 37.41
CA TYR A 189 6.29 5.27 38.34
C TYR A 189 5.28 6.22 37.66
N PHE A 190 5.62 6.74 36.51
CA PHE A 190 4.78 7.62 35.70
C PHE A 190 4.00 6.93 34.57
N ASP A 191 3.87 5.60 34.61
CA ASP A 191 3.26 4.84 33.49
C ASP A 191 1.91 5.41 33.06
N LYS A 192 1.00 5.65 33.99
CA LYS A 192 -0.31 6.23 33.71
C LYS A 192 -0.24 7.63 33.10
N LYS A 193 0.66 8.49 33.59
CA LYS A 193 0.82 9.87 33.08
C LYS A 193 1.49 9.89 31.70
N LEU A 194 2.42 8.97 31.46
CA LEU A 194 3.10 8.86 30.17
C LEU A 194 2.19 8.30 29.07
N LYS A 195 1.24 7.42 29.41
CA LYS A 195 0.26 6.84 28.48
C LYS A 195 -0.98 7.70 28.25
N ASN A 196 -1.38 8.50 29.22
CA ASN A 196 -2.55 9.35 29.08
C ASN A 196 -2.23 10.60 28.26
N ARG A 197 -3.10 10.87 27.31
CA ARG A 197 -3.15 12.15 26.58
C ARG A 197 -3.79 13.23 27.44
#